data_ba0c7a7e8b95e1464d0a3fe824b6892d
#
_entry.id   ba0c7a7e8b95e1464d0a3fe824b6892d
#
_cell.length_a   1.000
_cell.length_b   1.000
_cell.length_c   1.000
_cell.angle_alpha   90.00
_cell.angle_beta   90.00
_cell.angle_gamma   90.00
#
_symmetry.space_group_name_H-M   'P 1'
#
loop_
_entity.id
_entity.type
_entity.pdbx_description
1 polymer ?
#
loop_
_entity_poly.entity_id
_entity_poly.type
_entity_poly.pdbx_seq_one_letter_code
_entity_poly.pdbx_strand_id
1 'polypeptide(L)'
;MGTRKTAITRRDFLRAGTCVTLGSLVGLPLAESTHADRTKKSRVVLVRDKHVLDGKEQIHPITLGRMLDRAVTALLDASDPSSAWTRLVKPDDIVGIKTNVWPYLPTPEPLNTLIRERLIEAGVKGGNVSADDREVLRNPVFQRSTALVNVRPMRTHHWSGLGTLIKNYIMFVSHPSRYHDNACGGLGAIWHLPHVKGKTRLNILVMITPLFHGMGPHHFSRAHTWPYCGLIVSEDPVAADATGARIIQAKRDAFFGGENPINPPPRHIDAADTRFGLGTSRLERIELIRLGWTEDILL
;
A
#
# COMPACT_ATOMS: atom_id res chain seq x y z
N MET A 1 -48.32 13.89 -35.26
CA MET A 1 -48.61 13.64 -33.84
C MET A 1 -47.29 13.76 -33.07
N GLY A 2 -47.07 14.89 -32.44
CA GLY A 2 -45.79 15.19 -31.75
C GLY A 2 -45.93 14.98 -30.26
N THR A 3 -45.08 14.15 -29.72
CA THR A 3 -44.96 13.90 -28.25
C THR A 3 -44.16 15.06 -27.60
N ARG A 4 -44.85 15.87 -26.80
CA ARG A 4 -44.24 16.89 -25.93
C ARG A 4 -43.44 16.22 -24.83
N LYS A 5 -42.15 16.46 -24.77
CA LYS A 5 -41.29 16.16 -23.59
C LYS A 5 -41.55 17.25 -22.53
N THR A 6 -42.17 16.92 -21.43
CA THR A 6 -42.32 17.78 -20.25
C THR A 6 -41.00 17.83 -19.49
N ALA A 7 -40.38 18.98 -19.46
CA ALA A 7 -39.19 19.22 -18.63
C ALA A 7 -39.64 19.46 -17.17
N ILE A 8 -39.04 18.70 -16.23
CA ILE A 8 -39.25 18.85 -14.81
C ILE A 8 -38.59 20.15 -14.34
N THR A 9 -39.37 21.06 -13.72
CA THR A 9 -38.87 22.35 -13.24
C THR A 9 -38.33 22.25 -11.82
N ARG A 10 -37.44 23.19 -11.42
CA ARG A 10 -36.90 23.29 -10.05
C ARG A 10 -38.01 23.34 -8.97
N ARG A 11 -39.18 23.81 -9.31
CA ARG A 11 -40.35 23.92 -8.42
C ARG A 11 -41.02 22.57 -8.17
N ASP A 12 -40.95 21.66 -9.14
CA ASP A 12 -41.49 20.30 -9.02
C ASP A 12 -40.58 19.42 -8.12
N PHE A 13 -39.27 19.68 -8.16
CA PHE A 13 -38.30 19.02 -7.28
C PHE A 13 -38.46 19.41 -5.79
N LEU A 14 -38.78 20.67 -5.52
CA LEU A 14 -39.01 21.17 -4.15
C LEU A 14 -40.37 20.77 -3.57
N ARG A 15 -41.37 20.45 -4.38
CA ARG A 15 -42.69 19.97 -3.91
C ARG A 15 -42.72 18.47 -3.58
N ALA A 16 -41.77 17.67 -4.08
CA ALA A 16 -41.64 16.26 -3.75
C ALA A 16 -40.99 16.01 -2.37
N GLY A 17 -40.46 17.07 -1.72
CA GLY A 17 -39.72 16.99 -0.45
C GLY A 17 -40.56 17.16 0.82
N THR A 18 -41.89 17.35 0.75
CA THR A 18 -42.69 17.71 1.92
C THR A 18 -43.92 16.83 2.13
N CYS A 19 -43.74 15.51 2.13
CA CYS A 19 -44.75 14.59 2.64
C CYS A 19 -44.07 13.39 3.30
N VAL A 20 -43.51 13.59 4.50
CA VAL A 20 -43.33 12.54 5.47
C VAL A 20 -43.81 13.06 6.83
N THR A 21 -45.06 12.77 7.10
CA THR A 21 -45.60 12.90 8.44
C THR A 21 -46.17 11.57 8.88
N LEU A 22 -45.68 11.11 10.02
CA LEU A 22 -46.37 10.30 11.04
C LEU A 22 -46.97 8.98 10.56
N GLY A 23 -46.27 7.90 10.83
CA GLY A 23 -46.82 6.55 10.79
C GLY A 23 -45.87 5.52 11.40
N SER A 24 -46.07 5.25 12.69
CA SER A 24 -45.79 3.98 13.39
C SER A 24 -44.32 3.57 13.59
N LEU A 25 -43.89 3.73 14.85
CA LEU A 25 -42.81 2.99 15.51
C LEU A 25 -43.04 1.47 15.34
N VAL A 26 -42.32 0.86 14.41
CA VAL A 26 -41.97 -0.54 14.48
C VAL A 26 -40.43 -0.56 14.36
N GLY A 27 -39.78 -1.04 15.42
CA GLY A 27 -38.33 -1.04 15.57
C GLY A 27 -37.65 -1.86 14.47
N LEU A 28 -37.17 -1.17 13.46
CA LEU A 28 -36.07 -1.67 12.64
C LEU A 28 -34.80 -1.32 13.40
N PRO A 29 -33.90 -2.28 13.68
CA PRO A 29 -32.60 -1.93 14.22
C PRO A 29 -31.94 -1.00 13.20
N LEU A 30 -31.70 0.25 13.59
CA LEU A 30 -30.73 1.10 12.92
C LEU A 30 -29.45 0.25 12.87
N ALA A 31 -29.02 -0.12 11.67
CA ALA A 31 -27.71 -0.70 11.49
C ALA A 31 -26.74 0.32 12.10
N GLU A 32 -26.30 0.08 13.33
CA GLU A 32 -25.16 0.76 13.91
C GLU A 32 -24.06 0.58 12.88
N SER A 33 -23.73 1.67 12.18
CA SER A 33 -22.46 1.76 11.49
C SER A 33 -21.45 1.43 12.57
N THR A 34 -20.86 0.24 12.50
CA THR A 34 -19.78 -0.17 13.39
C THR A 34 -18.75 0.95 13.34
N HIS A 35 -18.76 1.82 14.36
CA HIS A 35 -17.64 2.69 14.65
C HIS A 35 -16.46 1.74 14.85
N ALA A 36 -15.73 1.49 13.76
CA ALA A 36 -14.43 0.86 13.86
C ALA A 36 -13.70 1.60 14.98
N ASP A 37 -13.28 0.86 15.98
CA ASP A 37 -12.71 1.34 17.21
C ASP A 37 -11.69 2.46 16.91
N ARG A 38 -12.10 3.71 17.11
CA ARG A 38 -11.31 4.92 16.83
C ARG A 38 -10.03 5.01 17.68
N THR A 39 -9.86 4.10 18.62
CA THR A 39 -8.73 4.05 19.55
C THR A 39 -7.58 3.20 19.05
N LYS A 40 -7.84 2.20 18.18
CA LYS A 40 -6.79 1.30 17.67
C LYS A 40 -5.92 2.01 16.62
N LYS A 41 -4.63 2.16 16.94
CA LYS A 41 -3.64 2.69 15.99
C LYS A 41 -3.30 1.66 14.92
N SER A 42 -3.03 2.14 13.70
CA SER A 42 -2.45 1.31 12.64
C SER A 42 -0.99 1.02 12.94
N ARG A 43 -0.64 -0.25 13.07
CA ARG A 43 0.73 -0.67 13.35
C ARG A 43 1.58 -0.66 12.08
N VAL A 44 2.74 -0.01 12.17
CA VAL A 44 3.76 0.04 11.13
C VAL A 44 5.08 -0.40 11.72
N VAL A 45 5.73 -1.38 11.11
CA VAL A 45 7.05 -1.84 11.53
C VAL A 45 8.10 -1.35 10.52
N LEU A 46 9.04 -0.54 10.99
CA LEU A 46 10.26 -0.20 10.27
C LEU A 46 11.39 -1.07 10.81
N VAL A 47 11.91 -1.97 9.98
CA VAL A 47 13.10 -2.76 10.30
C VAL A 47 14.25 -2.33 9.42
N ARG A 48 15.45 -2.13 10.01
CA ARG A 48 16.67 -1.76 9.29
C ARG A 48 17.84 -2.64 9.74
N ASP A 49 18.68 -3.02 8.77
CA ASP A 49 19.94 -3.71 9.03
C ASP A 49 20.99 -3.27 8.01
N LYS A 50 22.08 -2.63 8.46
CA LYS A 50 23.14 -2.13 7.59
C LYS A 50 23.85 -3.22 6.78
N HIS A 51 23.74 -4.47 7.21
CA HIS A 51 24.33 -5.63 6.54
C HIS A 51 23.40 -6.27 5.49
N VAL A 52 22.23 -5.68 5.20
CA VAL A 52 21.34 -6.15 4.11
C VAL A 52 21.94 -5.89 2.74
N LEU A 53 22.87 -4.93 2.65
CA LEU A 53 23.68 -4.68 1.47
C LEU A 53 25.14 -5.02 1.76
N ASP A 54 25.83 -5.65 0.82
CA ASP A 54 27.27 -5.84 0.88
C ASP A 54 28.02 -4.60 0.33
N GLY A 55 29.37 -4.65 0.36
CA GLY A 55 30.19 -3.54 -0.15
C GLY A 55 30.07 -3.28 -1.66
N LYS A 56 29.32 -4.11 -2.39
CA LYS A 56 28.99 -3.94 -3.84
C LYS A 56 27.52 -3.58 -4.05
N GLU A 57 26.83 -3.17 -3.01
CA GLU A 57 25.38 -2.90 -3.01
C GLU A 57 24.51 -4.11 -3.41
N GLN A 58 25.02 -5.34 -3.26
CA GLN A 58 24.25 -6.54 -3.49
C GLN A 58 23.48 -6.91 -2.23
N ILE A 59 22.24 -7.33 -2.40
CA ILE A 59 21.39 -7.73 -1.29
C ILE A 59 21.86 -9.06 -0.71
N HIS A 60 22.03 -9.11 0.62
CA HIS A 60 22.35 -10.31 1.36
C HIS A 60 21.07 -11.06 1.74
N PRO A 61 20.71 -12.21 1.11
CA PRO A 61 19.40 -12.84 1.27
C PRO A 61 19.09 -13.27 2.69
N ILE A 62 20.08 -13.80 3.43
CA ILE A 62 19.90 -14.26 4.82
C ILE A 62 19.54 -13.07 5.72
N THR A 63 20.21 -11.94 5.58
CA THR A 63 19.90 -10.73 6.36
C THR A 63 18.52 -10.20 6.00
N LEU A 64 18.17 -10.16 4.71
CA LEU A 64 16.85 -9.75 4.24
C LEU A 64 15.73 -10.65 4.80
N GLY A 65 15.96 -11.99 4.83
CA GLY A 65 15.03 -12.94 5.43
C GLY A 65 14.80 -12.69 6.93
N ARG A 66 15.88 -12.46 7.69
CA ARG A 66 15.77 -12.09 9.11
C ARG A 66 15.02 -10.78 9.33
N MET A 67 15.24 -9.78 8.48
CA MET A 67 14.51 -8.51 8.53
C MET A 67 13.02 -8.74 8.29
N LEU A 68 12.67 -9.45 7.23
CA LEU A 68 11.28 -9.77 6.89
C LEU A 68 10.58 -10.51 8.03
N ASP A 69 11.19 -11.58 8.53
CA ASP A 69 10.62 -12.40 9.60
C ASP A 69 10.41 -11.58 10.89
N ARG A 70 11.42 -10.81 11.31
CA ARG A 70 11.29 -9.92 12.48
C ARG A 70 10.19 -8.89 12.32
N ALA A 71 10.06 -8.30 11.12
CA ALA A 71 9.04 -7.29 10.87
C ALA A 71 7.63 -7.86 10.90
N VAL A 72 7.40 -9.02 10.27
CA VAL A 72 6.08 -9.67 10.23
C VAL A 72 5.69 -10.19 11.63
N THR A 73 6.65 -10.76 12.37
CA THR A 73 6.45 -11.21 13.75
C THR A 73 6.04 -10.05 14.66
N ALA A 74 6.75 -8.92 14.60
CA ALA A 74 6.44 -7.75 15.41
C ALA A 74 5.11 -7.06 14.97
N LEU A 75 4.81 -7.05 13.66
CA LEU A 75 3.55 -6.50 13.15
C LEU A 75 2.34 -7.22 13.77
N LEU A 76 2.40 -8.53 13.83
CA LEU A 76 1.28 -9.38 14.25
C LEU A 76 1.33 -9.76 15.73
N ASP A 77 2.32 -9.26 16.47
CA ASP A 77 2.53 -9.62 17.88
C ASP A 77 2.54 -11.15 18.07
N ALA A 78 3.30 -11.83 17.20
CA ALA A 78 3.42 -13.27 17.18
C ALA A 78 4.65 -13.74 17.98
N SER A 79 4.66 -15.01 18.42
CA SER A 79 5.78 -15.59 19.17
C SER A 79 7.00 -15.86 18.29
N ASP A 80 6.78 -16.17 17.02
CA ASP A 80 7.78 -16.60 16.05
C ASP A 80 7.31 -16.35 14.61
N PRO A 81 8.22 -16.41 13.61
CA PRO A 81 7.87 -16.15 12.22
C PRO A 81 6.81 -17.11 11.66
N SER A 82 6.87 -18.41 11.97
CA SER A 82 5.92 -19.39 11.46
C SER A 82 4.50 -19.07 11.91
N SER A 83 4.32 -18.79 13.20
CA SER A 83 3.03 -18.39 13.76
C SER A 83 2.52 -17.06 13.17
N ALA A 84 3.42 -16.12 12.82
CA ALA A 84 3.06 -14.87 12.18
C ALA A 84 2.52 -15.10 10.77
N TRP A 85 3.21 -15.87 9.93
CA TRP A 85 2.80 -16.13 8.56
C TRP A 85 1.50 -16.93 8.47
N THR A 86 1.27 -17.92 9.38
CA THR A 86 0.00 -18.68 9.45
C THR A 86 -1.21 -17.84 9.87
N ARG A 87 -1.00 -16.65 10.48
CA ARG A 87 -2.09 -15.70 10.73
C ARG A 87 -2.46 -14.87 9.49
N LEU A 88 -1.54 -14.71 8.54
CA LEU A 88 -1.77 -13.94 7.31
C LEU A 88 -2.52 -14.73 6.25
N VAL A 89 -2.26 -16.03 6.15
CA VAL A 89 -2.80 -16.89 5.09
C VAL A 89 -3.27 -18.23 5.63
N LYS A 90 -4.14 -18.87 4.85
CA LYS A 90 -4.65 -20.22 5.11
C LYS A 90 -4.11 -21.20 4.07
N PRO A 91 -4.05 -22.51 4.35
CA PRO A 91 -3.54 -23.51 3.40
C PRO A 91 -4.30 -23.57 2.06
N ASP A 92 -5.58 -23.21 2.05
CA ASP A 92 -6.45 -23.18 0.86
C ASP A 92 -6.42 -21.84 0.11
N ASP A 93 -5.68 -20.83 0.60
CA ASP A 93 -5.55 -19.57 -0.09
C ASP A 93 -4.86 -19.70 -1.45
N ILE A 94 -5.27 -18.81 -2.35
CA ILE A 94 -4.60 -18.55 -3.62
C ILE A 94 -4.00 -17.14 -3.52
N VAL A 95 -2.67 -17.05 -3.49
CA VAL A 95 -1.96 -15.83 -3.08
C VAL A 95 -1.25 -15.19 -4.26
N GLY A 96 -1.64 -13.95 -4.59
CA GLY A 96 -0.92 -13.08 -5.52
C GLY A 96 0.08 -12.19 -4.77
N ILE A 97 1.35 -12.26 -5.12
CA ILE A 97 2.38 -11.33 -4.66
C ILE A 97 2.50 -10.21 -5.70
N LYS A 98 1.86 -9.06 -5.44
CA LYS A 98 1.93 -7.91 -6.33
C LYS A 98 3.26 -7.19 -6.14
N THR A 99 4.17 -7.45 -7.05
CA THR A 99 5.53 -6.90 -7.08
C THR A 99 5.62 -5.64 -7.95
N ASN A 100 6.83 -5.14 -8.23
CA ASN A 100 7.09 -4.03 -9.14
C ASN A 100 8.37 -4.29 -9.95
N VAL A 101 8.25 -4.34 -11.28
CA VAL A 101 9.34 -4.69 -12.21
C VAL A 101 9.92 -3.47 -12.95
N TRP A 102 9.82 -2.27 -12.38
CA TRP A 102 10.47 -1.10 -12.99
C TRP A 102 11.99 -1.30 -12.99
N PRO A 103 12.65 -1.29 -14.19
CA PRO A 103 14.00 -1.85 -14.36
C PRO A 103 15.09 -1.14 -13.55
N TYR A 104 14.88 0.14 -13.20
CA TYR A 104 15.89 0.89 -12.44
C TYR A 104 15.83 0.66 -10.93
N LEU A 105 14.67 0.28 -10.40
CA LEU A 105 14.48 -0.03 -8.99
C LEU A 105 13.34 -1.05 -8.85
N PRO A 106 13.55 -2.31 -9.26
CA PRO A 106 12.55 -3.37 -9.13
C PRO A 106 12.43 -3.85 -7.68
N THR A 107 11.33 -4.52 -7.37
CA THR A 107 11.29 -5.34 -6.15
C THR A 107 12.42 -6.36 -6.22
N PRO A 108 13.26 -6.46 -5.19
CA PRO A 108 14.37 -7.40 -5.19
C PRO A 108 13.87 -8.86 -5.32
N GLU A 109 14.47 -9.62 -6.24
CA GLU A 109 14.09 -11.01 -6.44
C GLU A 109 14.27 -11.88 -5.20
N PRO A 110 15.34 -11.72 -4.38
CA PRO A 110 15.43 -12.43 -3.11
C PRO A 110 14.24 -12.19 -2.18
N LEU A 111 13.63 -10.99 -2.20
CA LEU A 111 12.45 -10.70 -1.39
C LEU A 111 11.21 -11.43 -1.91
N ASN A 112 11.00 -11.47 -3.23
CA ASN A 112 9.89 -12.23 -3.84
C ASN A 112 10.01 -13.73 -3.51
N THR A 113 11.22 -14.28 -3.59
CA THR A 113 11.52 -15.67 -3.25
C THR A 113 11.23 -15.96 -1.79
N LEU A 114 11.74 -15.13 -0.87
CA LEU A 114 11.50 -15.27 0.57
C LEU A 114 10.01 -15.21 0.93
N ILE A 115 9.27 -14.27 0.37
CA ILE A 115 7.81 -14.17 0.62
C ILE A 115 7.13 -15.46 0.14
N ARG A 116 7.47 -15.95 -1.06
CA ARG A 116 6.91 -17.20 -1.60
C ARG A 116 7.22 -18.39 -0.69
N GLU A 117 8.44 -18.52 -0.21
CA GLU A 117 8.87 -19.59 0.71
C GLU A 117 8.06 -19.54 2.01
N ARG A 118 7.92 -18.37 2.63
CA ARG A 118 7.15 -18.20 3.87
C ARG A 118 5.66 -18.53 3.69
N LEU A 119 5.06 -18.18 2.55
CA LEU A 119 3.68 -18.55 2.23
C LEU A 119 3.52 -20.08 2.09
N ILE A 120 4.50 -20.74 1.46
CA ILE A 120 4.49 -22.22 1.32
C ILE A 120 4.72 -22.89 2.69
N GLU A 121 5.66 -22.40 3.50
CA GLU A 121 5.89 -22.86 4.88
C GLU A 121 4.65 -22.68 5.77
N ALA A 122 3.85 -21.64 5.52
CA ALA A 122 2.56 -21.43 6.19
C ALA A 122 1.44 -22.35 5.68
N GLY A 123 1.73 -23.25 4.75
CA GLY A 123 0.82 -24.29 4.25
C GLY A 123 0.17 -24.00 2.89
N VAL A 124 0.40 -22.84 2.28
CA VAL A 124 -0.16 -22.53 0.95
C VAL A 124 0.50 -23.42 -0.12
N LYS A 125 -0.28 -24.04 -0.98
CA LYS A 125 0.26 -24.87 -2.06
C LYS A 125 1.09 -24.04 -3.02
N GLY A 126 2.30 -24.50 -3.38
CA GLY A 126 3.23 -23.76 -4.23
C GLY A 126 2.67 -23.36 -5.61
N GLY A 127 1.74 -24.14 -6.18
CA GLY A 127 1.02 -23.82 -7.42
C GLY A 127 -0.06 -22.73 -7.25
N ASN A 128 -0.41 -22.39 -6.01
CA ASN A 128 -1.34 -21.32 -5.68
C ASN A 128 -0.66 -19.98 -5.37
N VAL A 129 0.66 -19.89 -5.48
CA VAL A 129 1.42 -18.66 -5.22
C VAL A 129 2.08 -18.17 -6.51
N SER A 130 1.83 -16.91 -6.89
CA SER A 130 2.45 -16.27 -8.04
C SER A 130 2.85 -14.83 -7.73
N ALA A 131 4.05 -14.43 -8.17
CA ALA A 131 4.49 -13.03 -8.14
C ALA A 131 4.32 -12.42 -9.54
N ASP A 132 3.71 -11.23 -9.62
CA ASP A 132 3.50 -10.54 -10.88
C ASP A 132 3.37 -9.02 -10.67
N ASP A 133 3.68 -8.24 -11.72
CA ASP A 133 3.44 -6.80 -11.76
C ASP A 133 2.42 -6.42 -12.84
N ARG A 134 2.77 -6.66 -14.10
CA ARG A 134 2.05 -6.09 -15.25
C ARG A 134 0.95 -6.99 -15.79
N GLU A 135 1.06 -8.29 -15.56
CA GLU A 135 0.13 -9.27 -16.11
C GLU A 135 -0.93 -9.74 -15.09
N VAL A 136 -1.10 -9.04 -13.98
CA VAL A 136 -2.02 -9.42 -12.89
C VAL A 136 -3.45 -9.69 -13.37
N LEU A 137 -3.93 -8.99 -14.39
CA LEU A 137 -5.27 -9.20 -14.96
C LEU A 137 -5.38 -10.48 -15.81
N ARG A 138 -4.24 -11.00 -16.29
CA ARG A 138 -4.16 -12.22 -17.11
C ARG A 138 -3.63 -13.42 -16.34
N ASN A 139 -2.95 -13.18 -15.22
CA ASN A 139 -2.36 -14.22 -14.40
C ASN A 139 -3.44 -15.05 -13.71
N PRO A 140 -3.52 -16.39 -13.94
CA PRO A 140 -4.59 -17.24 -13.40
C PRO A 140 -4.63 -17.28 -11.87
N VAL A 141 -3.49 -17.11 -11.19
CA VAL A 141 -3.42 -17.05 -9.73
C VAL A 141 -4.07 -15.76 -9.24
N PHE A 142 -3.74 -14.61 -9.84
CA PHE A 142 -4.32 -13.32 -9.47
C PHE A 142 -5.82 -13.25 -9.75
N GLN A 143 -6.30 -13.82 -10.87
CA GLN A 143 -7.73 -13.87 -11.20
C GLN A 143 -8.56 -14.62 -10.15
N ARG A 144 -7.99 -15.65 -9.55
CA ARG A 144 -8.63 -16.49 -8.52
C ARG A 144 -8.17 -16.17 -7.10
N SER A 145 -7.32 -15.15 -6.92
CA SER A 145 -6.70 -14.86 -5.62
C SER A 145 -7.75 -14.64 -4.52
N THR A 146 -7.49 -15.24 -3.37
CA THR A 146 -8.21 -15.04 -2.12
C THR A 146 -7.42 -14.15 -1.16
N ALA A 147 -6.09 -14.07 -1.35
CA ALA A 147 -5.19 -13.23 -0.59
C ALA A 147 -4.18 -12.53 -1.52
N LEU A 148 -3.74 -11.34 -1.12
CA LEU A 148 -2.72 -10.55 -1.81
C LEU A 148 -1.64 -10.10 -0.83
N VAL A 149 -0.38 -10.17 -1.27
CA VAL A 149 0.77 -9.51 -0.63
C VAL A 149 1.24 -8.40 -1.57
N ASN A 150 1.34 -7.18 -1.07
CA ASN A 150 1.69 -6.00 -1.84
C ASN A 150 3.13 -5.58 -1.54
N VAL A 151 4.01 -5.61 -2.53
CA VAL A 151 5.44 -5.34 -2.35
C VAL A 151 5.92 -4.32 -3.38
N ARG A 152 6.54 -3.24 -2.93
CA ARG A 152 7.03 -2.21 -3.83
C ARG A 152 8.21 -1.43 -3.26
N PRO A 153 9.24 -1.13 -4.08
CA PRO A 153 10.27 -0.15 -3.73
C PRO A 153 9.72 1.27 -3.67
N MET A 154 10.13 2.01 -2.65
CA MET A 154 9.80 3.42 -2.48
C MET A 154 10.63 4.29 -3.42
N ARG A 155 9.98 5.18 -4.15
CA ARG A 155 10.66 6.11 -5.05
C ARG A 155 9.83 7.35 -5.34
N THR A 156 10.49 8.43 -5.78
CA THR A 156 9.83 9.57 -6.40
C THR A 156 9.15 9.18 -7.72
N HIS A 157 8.11 9.93 -8.11
CA HIS A 157 7.31 9.63 -9.30
C HIS A 157 6.69 10.92 -9.86
N HIS A 158 6.84 11.17 -11.16
CA HIS A 158 6.46 12.44 -11.79
C HIS A 158 4.96 12.74 -11.76
N TRP A 159 4.07 11.75 -11.81
CA TRP A 159 2.61 12.00 -11.75
C TRP A 159 2.05 12.01 -10.33
N SER A 160 2.64 11.24 -9.43
CA SER A 160 2.08 11.02 -8.08
C SER A 160 2.96 11.54 -6.96
N GLY A 161 4.07 12.23 -7.27
CA GLY A 161 5.11 12.59 -6.32
C GLY A 161 5.90 11.38 -5.85
N LEU A 162 5.21 10.35 -5.38
CA LEU A 162 5.81 9.11 -4.90
C LEU A 162 5.18 7.89 -5.58
N GLY A 163 6.01 6.89 -5.82
CA GLY A 163 5.58 5.54 -6.18
C GLY A 163 5.53 4.68 -4.92
N THR A 164 4.33 4.34 -4.48
CA THR A 164 4.02 3.77 -3.17
C THR A 164 3.19 2.49 -3.27
N LEU A 165 2.86 1.88 -2.15
CA LEU A 165 2.01 0.68 -2.05
C LEU A 165 0.61 0.93 -2.62
N ILE A 166 -0.01 2.08 -2.32
CA ILE A 166 -1.31 2.46 -2.88
C ILE A 166 -1.23 2.49 -4.41
N LYS A 167 -0.15 3.10 -4.96
CA LYS A 167 0.04 3.19 -6.41
C LYS A 167 0.38 1.84 -7.06
N ASN A 168 0.91 0.87 -6.33
CA ASN A 168 1.29 -0.42 -6.89
C ASN A 168 0.12 -1.17 -7.53
N TYR A 169 -1.09 -0.96 -7.02
CA TYR A 169 -2.29 -1.62 -7.52
C TYR A 169 -2.88 -1.00 -8.80
N ILE A 170 -2.23 0.03 -9.36
CA ILE A 170 -2.67 0.61 -10.64
C ILE A 170 -2.74 -0.41 -11.79
N MET A 171 -1.99 -1.51 -11.69
CA MET A 171 -2.01 -2.58 -12.69
C MET A 171 -3.23 -3.51 -12.60
N PHE A 172 -4.08 -3.37 -11.58
CA PHE A 172 -5.35 -4.08 -11.49
C PHE A 172 -6.48 -3.44 -12.33
N VAL A 173 -6.16 -2.46 -13.18
CA VAL A 173 -7.12 -1.88 -14.12
C VAL A 173 -6.60 -1.94 -15.55
N SER A 174 -7.52 -2.11 -16.51
CA SER A 174 -7.16 -2.19 -17.94
C SER A 174 -6.62 -0.88 -18.53
N HIS A 175 -6.95 0.26 -17.91
CA HIS A 175 -6.55 1.58 -18.38
C HIS A 175 -5.89 2.39 -17.24
N PRO A 176 -4.63 2.10 -16.88
CA PRO A 176 -3.93 2.77 -15.78
C PRO A 176 -3.82 4.29 -15.93
N SER A 177 -3.72 4.79 -17.19
CA SER A 177 -3.59 6.22 -17.50
C SER A 177 -4.73 7.08 -16.92
N ARG A 178 -5.93 6.51 -16.79
CA ARG A 178 -7.11 7.21 -16.23
C ARG A 178 -6.98 7.57 -14.74
N TYR A 179 -5.98 7.05 -14.07
CA TYR A 179 -5.72 7.27 -12.63
C TYR A 179 -4.52 8.19 -12.39
N HIS A 180 -4.01 8.87 -13.43
CA HIS A 180 -2.88 9.79 -13.27
C HIS A 180 -3.27 11.23 -12.95
N ASP A 181 -4.55 11.60 -13.14
CA ASP A 181 -5.05 12.95 -12.87
C ASP A 181 -4.96 13.32 -11.38
N ASN A 182 -4.86 14.62 -11.11
CA ASN A 182 -4.80 15.18 -9.76
C ASN A 182 -3.78 14.50 -8.85
N ALA A 183 -2.53 14.38 -9.32
CA ALA A 183 -1.45 13.68 -8.63
C ALA A 183 -1.84 12.25 -8.18
N CYS A 184 -2.59 11.56 -9.05
CA CYS A 184 -3.08 10.21 -8.82
C CYS A 184 -4.07 10.08 -7.63
N GLY A 185 -4.77 11.14 -7.25
CA GLY A 185 -5.68 11.15 -6.11
C GLY A 185 -6.86 10.15 -6.18
N GLY A 186 -7.12 9.56 -7.36
CA GLY A 186 -8.15 8.53 -7.56
C GLY A 186 -7.73 7.08 -7.32
N LEU A 187 -6.45 6.81 -7.01
CA LEU A 187 -5.91 5.44 -6.91
C LEU A 187 -6.60 4.57 -5.86
N GLY A 188 -7.11 5.16 -4.78
CA GLY A 188 -7.81 4.41 -3.74
C GLY A 188 -9.06 3.66 -4.25
N ALA A 189 -9.70 4.14 -5.33
CA ALA A 189 -10.84 3.45 -5.94
C ALA A 189 -10.51 2.03 -6.41
N ILE A 190 -9.26 1.77 -6.82
CA ILE A 190 -8.81 0.47 -7.32
C ILE A 190 -8.86 -0.58 -6.20
N TRP A 191 -8.62 -0.18 -4.96
CA TRP A 191 -8.62 -1.07 -3.79
C TRP A 191 -10.03 -1.60 -3.45
N HIS A 192 -11.08 -0.94 -3.97
CA HIS A 192 -12.46 -1.37 -3.81
C HIS A 192 -12.97 -2.28 -4.94
N LEU A 193 -12.15 -2.56 -5.96
CA LEU A 193 -12.53 -3.48 -7.04
C LEU A 193 -12.73 -4.91 -6.50
N PRO A 194 -13.71 -5.67 -7.00
CA PRO A 194 -14.05 -7.00 -6.46
C PRO A 194 -12.89 -7.99 -6.41
N HIS A 195 -11.93 -7.87 -7.32
CA HIS A 195 -10.75 -8.74 -7.36
C HIS A 195 -9.60 -8.28 -6.45
N VAL A 196 -9.77 -7.13 -5.75
CA VAL A 196 -8.77 -6.57 -4.81
C VAL A 196 -9.34 -6.43 -3.39
N LYS A 197 -10.57 -5.95 -3.28
CA LYS A 197 -11.21 -5.56 -2.01
C LYS A 197 -11.12 -6.67 -0.95
N GLY A 198 -10.53 -6.32 0.21
CA GLY A 198 -10.44 -7.21 1.38
C GLY A 198 -9.45 -8.36 1.24
N LYS A 199 -8.65 -8.41 0.15
CA LYS A 199 -7.70 -9.51 -0.08
C LYS A 199 -6.27 -9.21 0.34
N THR A 200 -5.87 -7.95 0.46
CA THR A 200 -4.51 -7.59 0.88
C THR A 200 -4.31 -7.95 2.34
N ARG A 201 -3.35 -8.83 2.60
CA ARG A 201 -2.97 -9.32 3.93
C ARG A 201 -1.73 -8.62 4.48
N LEU A 202 -0.83 -8.23 3.59
CA LEU A 202 0.45 -7.66 3.98
C LEU A 202 0.90 -6.63 2.95
N ASN A 203 1.44 -5.52 3.42
CA ASN A 203 2.05 -4.49 2.61
C ASN A 203 3.51 -4.33 3.03
N ILE A 204 4.44 -4.40 2.05
CA ILE A 204 5.88 -4.29 2.25
C ILE A 204 6.40 -3.18 1.35
N LEU A 205 6.73 -2.04 1.94
CA LEU A 205 7.40 -0.94 1.25
C LEU A 205 8.90 -1.14 1.38
N VAL A 206 9.57 -1.41 0.26
CA VAL A 206 11.00 -1.69 0.23
C VAL A 206 11.77 -0.38 0.28
N MET A 207 12.53 -0.20 1.35
CA MET A 207 13.35 0.98 1.65
C MET A 207 14.84 0.63 1.67
N ILE A 208 15.28 -0.40 0.94
CA ILE A 208 16.70 -0.80 0.94
C ILE A 208 17.55 0.29 0.30
N THR A 209 17.23 0.68 -0.93
CA THR A 209 17.87 1.77 -1.68
C THR A 209 16.83 2.68 -2.32
N PRO A 210 15.99 3.39 -1.52
CA PRO A 210 14.92 4.19 -2.09
C PRO A 210 15.44 5.38 -2.90
N LEU A 211 14.64 5.84 -3.87
CA LEU A 211 14.94 7.02 -4.70
C LEU A 211 14.23 8.24 -4.10
N PHE A 212 15.00 9.23 -3.63
CA PHE A 212 14.46 10.41 -2.95
C PHE A 212 14.28 11.63 -3.85
N HIS A 213 14.91 11.65 -5.05
CA HIS A 213 14.82 12.77 -5.99
C HIS A 213 14.82 12.26 -7.43
N GLY A 214 14.36 13.11 -8.35
CA GLY A 214 14.19 12.79 -9.77
C GLY A 214 12.74 12.51 -10.12
N MET A 215 12.45 12.43 -11.43
CA MET A 215 11.11 12.23 -11.95
C MET A 215 10.94 10.76 -12.39
N GLY A 216 11.33 9.80 -11.51
CA GLY A 216 11.14 8.40 -11.88
C GLY A 216 9.70 8.14 -12.35
N PRO A 217 9.50 7.44 -13.45
CA PRO A 217 10.42 6.55 -14.15
C PRO A 217 11.27 7.21 -15.25
N HIS A 218 11.13 8.49 -15.55
CA HIS A 218 11.78 9.11 -16.72
C HIS A 218 13.18 9.68 -16.45
N HIS A 219 13.46 10.08 -15.21
CA HIS A 219 14.74 10.69 -14.83
C HIS A 219 15.33 10.00 -13.60
N PHE A 220 15.66 8.73 -13.75
CA PHE A 220 16.36 7.98 -12.71
C PHE A 220 17.84 8.40 -12.65
N SER A 221 18.34 8.64 -11.45
CA SER A 221 19.77 8.80 -11.17
C SER A 221 20.14 8.03 -9.90
N ARG A 222 21.19 7.21 -9.99
CA ARG A 222 21.73 6.50 -8.81
C ARG A 222 22.26 7.48 -7.73
N ALA A 223 22.69 8.67 -8.11
CA ALA A 223 23.10 9.71 -7.15
C ALA A 223 21.98 10.15 -6.20
N HIS A 224 20.72 9.86 -6.54
CA HIS A 224 19.56 10.17 -5.72
C HIS A 224 18.94 8.93 -5.05
N THR A 225 19.65 7.80 -5.05
CA THR A 225 19.37 6.67 -4.16
C THR A 225 20.34 6.67 -2.99
N TRP A 226 19.96 6.03 -1.88
CA TRP A 226 20.88 5.86 -0.76
C TRP A 226 20.62 4.54 -0.01
N PRO A 227 21.64 3.96 0.63
CA PRO A 227 21.50 2.71 1.38
C PRO A 227 20.76 2.95 2.71
N TYR A 228 19.44 3.11 2.64
CA TYR A 228 18.61 3.22 3.85
C TYR A 228 18.48 1.89 4.58
N CYS A 229 18.67 0.77 3.87
CA CYS A 229 18.75 -0.59 4.39
C CYS A 229 17.51 -1.02 5.19
N GLY A 230 16.31 -0.65 4.75
CA GLY A 230 15.07 -0.84 5.50
C GLY A 230 13.95 -1.54 4.74
N LEU A 231 13.00 -2.09 5.51
CA LEU A 231 11.66 -2.48 5.08
C LEU A 231 10.64 -1.79 5.99
N ILE A 232 9.54 -1.30 5.42
CA ILE A 232 8.35 -0.86 6.17
C ILE A 232 7.25 -1.88 5.90
N VAL A 233 6.70 -2.46 6.97
CA VAL A 233 5.72 -3.54 6.90
C VAL A 233 4.48 -3.16 7.69
N SER A 234 3.28 -3.34 7.10
CA SER A 234 2.00 -3.01 7.73
C SER A 234 0.84 -3.76 7.07
N GLU A 235 -0.24 -3.99 7.81
CA GLU A 235 -1.53 -4.36 7.22
C GLU A 235 -2.23 -3.14 6.60
N ASP A 236 -1.90 -1.92 7.07
CA ASP A 236 -2.43 -0.63 6.58
C ASP A 236 -1.49 -0.04 5.51
N PRO A 237 -1.89 -0.06 4.22
CA PRO A 237 -1.06 0.47 3.14
C PRO A 237 -0.86 1.99 3.22
N VAL A 238 -1.83 2.72 3.76
CA VAL A 238 -1.78 4.17 3.86
C VAL A 238 -0.80 4.60 4.95
N ALA A 239 -0.83 3.93 6.10
CA ALA A 239 0.10 4.18 7.21
C ALA A 239 1.56 3.87 6.81
N ALA A 240 1.78 2.77 6.07
CA ALA A 240 3.09 2.44 5.52
C ALA A 240 3.59 3.50 4.52
N ASP A 241 2.73 3.92 3.58
CA ASP A 241 3.05 4.93 2.58
C ASP A 241 3.31 6.32 3.22
N ALA A 242 2.50 6.72 4.20
CA ALA A 242 2.70 7.96 4.95
C ALA A 242 4.03 7.96 5.72
N THR A 243 4.39 6.83 6.35
CA THR A 243 5.68 6.66 7.02
C THR A 243 6.84 6.76 6.04
N GLY A 244 6.78 6.08 4.90
CA GLY A 244 7.79 6.14 3.85
C GLY A 244 7.92 7.54 3.24
N ALA A 245 6.81 8.25 3.05
CA ALA A 245 6.80 9.61 2.51
C ALA A 245 7.57 10.59 3.42
N ARG A 246 7.46 10.46 4.75
CA ARG A 246 8.24 11.26 5.71
C ARG A 246 9.74 11.02 5.59
N ILE A 247 10.15 9.76 5.47
CA ILE A 247 11.56 9.41 5.30
C ILE A 247 12.12 10.03 4.01
N ILE A 248 11.37 9.93 2.89
CA ILE A 248 11.77 10.57 1.63
C ILE A 248 11.86 12.09 1.78
N GLN A 249 10.86 12.72 2.42
CA GLN A 249 10.88 14.17 2.63
C GLN A 249 12.07 14.60 3.48
N ALA A 250 12.31 13.94 4.62
CA ALA A 250 13.46 14.25 5.49
C ALA A 250 14.81 14.07 4.78
N LYS A 251 14.93 13.02 3.93
CA LYS A 251 16.14 12.82 3.11
C LYS A 251 16.34 13.95 2.11
N ARG A 252 15.26 14.42 1.48
CA ARG A 252 15.32 15.56 0.54
C ARG A 252 15.77 16.83 1.23
N ASP A 253 15.15 17.16 2.36
CA ASP A 253 15.45 18.37 3.12
C ASP A 253 16.92 18.37 3.60
N ALA A 254 17.41 17.23 4.10
CA ALA A 254 18.80 17.07 4.48
C ALA A 254 19.77 17.18 3.29
N PHE A 255 19.43 16.60 2.14
CA PHE A 255 20.30 16.59 0.95
C PHE A 255 20.39 17.97 0.29
N PHE A 256 19.30 18.72 0.25
CA PHE A 256 19.26 20.06 -0.38
C PHE A 256 19.57 21.21 0.59
N GLY A 257 19.80 20.91 1.87
CA GLY A 257 20.15 21.91 2.88
C GLY A 257 19.00 22.82 3.30
N GLY A 258 17.75 22.38 3.14
CA GLY A 258 16.55 23.13 3.49
C GLY A 258 15.29 22.47 2.98
N GLU A 259 14.14 23.08 3.21
CA GLU A 259 12.84 22.57 2.80
C GLU A 259 12.79 22.35 1.28
N ASN A 260 12.58 21.10 0.86
CA ASN A 260 12.50 20.69 -0.54
C ASN A 260 11.33 19.73 -0.75
N PRO A 261 10.10 20.24 -0.85
CA PRO A 261 8.90 19.41 -0.86
C PRO A 261 8.85 18.47 -2.06
N ILE A 262 8.23 17.31 -1.85
CA ILE A 262 7.95 16.34 -2.91
C ILE A 262 6.97 16.99 -3.90
N ASN A 263 7.35 17.03 -5.17
CA ASN A 263 6.56 17.64 -6.23
C ASN A 263 6.33 16.66 -7.42
N PRO A 264 5.06 16.44 -7.86
CA PRO A 264 3.83 16.91 -7.21
C PRO A 264 3.65 16.30 -5.81
N PRO A 265 2.85 16.91 -4.93
CA PRO A 265 2.58 16.33 -3.61
C PRO A 265 1.88 14.99 -3.74
N PRO A 266 2.20 13.99 -2.89
CA PRO A 266 1.66 12.62 -3.01
C PRO A 266 0.20 12.52 -2.52
N ARG A 267 -0.72 13.22 -3.19
CA ARG A 267 -2.15 13.35 -2.82
C ARG A 267 -2.88 12.02 -2.70
N HIS A 268 -2.42 11.00 -3.39
CA HIS A 268 -3.04 9.66 -3.34
C HIS A 268 -2.96 9.02 -1.95
N ILE A 269 -1.97 9.38 -1.12
CA ILE A 269 -1.84 8.85 0.25
C ILE A 269 -2.96 9.44 1.13
N ASP A 270 -3.10 10.78 1.15
CA ASP A 270 -4.16 11.43 1.91
C ASP A 270 -5.56 11.07 1.39
N ALA A 271 -5.75 11.02 0.07
CA ALA A 271 -7.01 10.62 -0.53
C ALA A 271 -7.38 9.15 -0.18
N ALA A 272 -6.41 8.26 -0.05
CA ALA A 272 -6.65 6.87 0.36
C ALA A 272 -7.20 6.76 1.78
N ASP A 273 -6.77 7.65 2.71
CA ASP A 273 -7.37 7.82 4.04
C ASP A 273 -8.75 8.48 3.94
N THR A 274 -8.79 9.73 3.48
CA THR A 274 -9.92 10.63 3.68
C THR A 274 -11.12 10.35 2.77
N ARG A 275 -10.88 9.86 1.55
CA ARG A 275 -11.92 9.61 0.54
C ARG A 275 -12.26 8.12 0.37
N PHE A 276 -11.29 7.25 0.60
CA PHE A 276 -11.45 5.83 0.29
C PHE A 276 -11.41 4.92 1.51
N GLY A 277 -11.05 5.44 2.71
CA GLY A 277 -11.10 4.67 3.96
C GLY A 277 -10.21 3.44 3.97
N LEU A 278 -9.04 3.48 3.31
CA LEU A 278 -8.14 2.33 3.16
C LEU A 278 -7.17 2.17 4.34
N GLY A 279 -7.11 3.13 5.23
CA GLY A 279 -6.18 3.18 6.36
C GLY A 279 -6.00 4.61 6.84
N THR A 280 -4.88 4.90 7.52
CA THR A 280 -4.64 6.24 8.05
C THR A 280 -3.33 6.88 7.59
N SER A 281 -3.40 8.13 7.12
CA SER A 281 -2.24 8.98 6.86
C SER A 281 -1.82 9.82 8.08
N ARG A 282 -2.62 9.82 9.16
CA ARG A 282 -2.44 10.63 10.36
C ARG A 282 -1.46 10.00 11.31
N LEU A 283 -0.35 10.69 11.58
CA LEU A 283 0.77 10.16 12.36
C LEU A 283 0.40 9.80 13.80
N GLU A 284 -0.47 10.57 14.41
CA GLU A 284 -0.98 10.31 15.76
C GLU A 284 -1.80 9.00 15.86
N ARG A 285 -2.27 8.49 14.72
CA ARG A 285 -2.97 7.22 14.60
C ARG A 285 -2.09 6.07 14.11
N ILE A 286 -0.78 6.30 13.97
CA ILE A 286 0.19 5.27 13.60
C ILE A 286 1.00 4.87 14.84
N GLU A 287 1.03 3.57 15.12
CA GLU A 287 1.96 2.96 16.05
C GLU A 287 3.20 2.51 15.29
N LEU A 288 4.28 3.26 15.41
CA LEU A 288 5.54 2.95 14.71
C LEU A 288 6.47 2.13 15.59
N ILE A 289 6.71 0.88 15.20
CA ILE A 289 7.69 -0.03 15.80
C ILE A 289 8.99 0.06 15.00
N ARG A 290 10.10 0.35 15.67
CA ARG A 290 11.43 0.47 15.05
C ARG A 290 12.30 -0.70 15.49
N LEU A 291 12.89 -1.42 14.53
CA LEU A 291 13.72 -2.59 14.78
C LEU A 291 15.07 -2.47 14.08
N GLY A 292 16.11 -2.90 14.79
CA GLY A 292 17.46 -3.01 14.23
C GLY A 292 18.23 -1.68 14.21
N TRP A 293 18.88 -1.36 13.09
CA TRP A 293 19.79 -0.21 12.97
C TRP A 293 19.05 1.12 13.02
N THR A 294 19.49 2.04 13.89
CA THR A 294 18.77 3.29 14.20
C THR A 294 19.48 4.56 13.70
N GLU A 295 20.74 4.48 13.23
CA GLU A 295 21.44 5.65 12.68
C GLU A 295 20.70 6.18 11.44
N ASP A 296 20.62 7.51 11.29
CA ASP A 296 19.96 8.19 10.16
C ASP A 296 18.55 7.68 9.84
N ILE A 297 17.75 7.42 10.89
CA ILE A 297 16.40 6.85 10.74
C ILE A 297 15.41 7.81 10.05
N LEU A 298 15.66 9.11 10.10
CA LEU A 298 14.89 10.18 9.42
C LEU A 298 13.40 10.26 9.80
N LEU A 299 13.04 9.86 11.04
CA LEU A 299 11.64 9.85 11.58
C LEU A 299 11.58 10.45 12.97
#